data_e3ad4013c88385a0ebffdb3f37f58fc4
#
_entry.id   e3ad4013c88385a0ebffdb3f37f58fc4
#
_cell.length_a   1.000
_cell.length_b   1.000
_cell.length_c   1.000
_cell.angle_alpha   90.00
_cell.angle_beta   90.00
_cell.angle_gamma   90.00
#
_symmetry.space_group_name_H-M   'P 1'
#
loop_
_entity.id
_entity.type
_entity.pdbx_description
1 polymer ?
#
loop_
_entity_poly.entity_id
_entity_poly.type
_entity_poly.pdbx_seq_one_letter_code
_entity_poly.pdbx_strand_id
1 'polypeptide(L)'
;MVNFYYKDFMIGVIDMKMDSGKSFRLLKMYEWLNRGDVINKKEFAEMFGISEKSVQRDIEDLRAYIAENVDDGDAYIEYDQTKKGYVLIKCEQEFLTNEEILSITKILLESRSFNKDEINTLINKLLFQATPSAKMNIKDLILNER
;
A
#
# COMPACT_ATOMS: atom_id res chain seq x y z
N MET A 1 7.08 -10.99 -15.11
CA MET A 1 8.34 -11.60 -14.63
C MET A 1 8.22 -11.77 -13.12
N VAL A 2 7.86 -12.96 -12.67
CA VAL A 2 7.70 -13.23 -11.23
C VAL A 2 9.09 -13.24 -10.61
N ASN A 3 9.27 -12.43 -9.60
CA ASN A 3 10.53 -12.13 -8.95
C ASN A 3 11.17 -13.42 -8.37
N PHE A 4 12.22 -13.93 -9.02
CA PHE A 4 13.00 -15.10 -8.61
C PHE A 4 13.59 -14.95 -7.20
N TYR A 5 13.82 -13.72 -6.76
CA TYR A 5 14.30 -13.38 -5.41
C TYR A 5 13.34 -13.73 -4.27
N TYR A 6 12.04 -13.81 -4.55
CA TYR A 6 11.05 -14.17 -3.54
C TYR A 6 11.01 -15.67 -3.23
N LYS A 7 11.26 -16.52 -4.23
CA LYS A 7 11.29 -17.97 -4.03
C LYS A 7 12.44 -18.40 -3.12
N ASP A 8 13.61 -17.81 -3.27
CA ASP A 8 14.79 -18.16 -2.48
C ASP A 8 14.73 -17.60 -1.04
N PHE A 9 14.16 -16.41 -0.86
CA PHE A 9 13.91 -15.86 0.47
C PHE A 9 12.83 -16.65 1.23
N MET A 10 11.82 -17.14 0.53
CA MET A 10 10.73 -17.92 1.10
C MET A 10 11.17 -19.35 1.47
N ILE A 11 12.09 -19.95 0.73
CA ILE A 11 12.66 -21.29 1.05
C ILE A 11 13.40 -21.26 2.39
N GLY A 12 14.14 -20.18 2.69
CA GLY A 12 14.82 -20.01 3.96
C GLY A 12 13.90 -19.76 5.17
N VAL A 13 12.69 -19.23 4.93
CA VAL A 13 11.67 -18.97 5.98
C VAL A 13 10.78 -20.20 6.22
N ILE A 14 10.63 -21.08 5.24
CA ILE A 14 9.81 -22.29 5.33
C ILE A 14 10.45 -23.36 6.23
N ASP A 15 11.78 -23.35 6.39
CA ASP A 15 12.49 -24.32 7.25
C ASP A 15 12.37 -24.02 8.76
N MET A 16 11.89 -22.83 9.12
CA MET A 16 11.32 -22.61 10.44
C MET A 16 9.85 -23.05 10.38
N LYS A 17 9.53 -24.21 10.97
CA LYS A 17 8.18 -24.58 11.38
C LYS A 17 7.61 -23.47 12.26
N MET A 18 7.23 -22.37 11.64
CA MET A 18 6.38 -21.38 12.29
C MET A 18 5.02 -22.05 12.40
N ASP A 19 4.66 -22.41 13.61
CA ASP A 19 3.28 -22.65 14.00
C ASP A 19 2.55 -21.31 13.77
N SER A 20 2.31 -21.03 12.50
CA SER A 20 1.76 -19.77 12.05
C SER A 20 0.26 -19.84 12.26
N GLY A 21 -0.16 -19.44 13.44
CA GLY A 21 -1.57 -19.33 13.77
C GLY A 21 -2.32 -18.50 12.71
N LYS A 22 -3.64 -18.62 12.70
CA LYS A 22 -4.52 -17.92 11.75
C LYS A 22 -4.19 -16.43 11.62
N SER A 23 -3.91 -15.76 12.74
CA SER A 23 -3.59 -14.33 12.75
C SER A 23 -2.35 -13.98 11.92
N PHE A 24 -1.30 -14.79 12.01
CA PHE A 24 -0.08 -14.60 11.24
C PHE A 24 -0.34 -14.78 9.73
N ARG A 25 -1.12 -15.82 9.36
CA ARG A 25 -1.48 -16.04 7.95
C ARG A 25 -2.28 -14.87 7.38
N LEU A 26 -3.27 -14.35 8.13
CA LEU A 26 -4.07 -13.21 7.73
C LEU A 26 -3.20 -11.96 7.50
N LEU A 27 -2.27 -11.67 8.42
CA LEU A 27 -1.35 -10.54 8.28
C LEU A 27 -0.43 -10.71 7.07
N LYS A 28 0.10 -11.92 6.84
CA LYS A 28 0.92 -12.21 5.66
C LYS A 28 0.14 -12.08 4.36
N MET A 29 -1.07 -12.61 4.32
CA MET A 29 -1.95 -12.49 3.15
C MET A 29 -2.27 -11.03 2.85
N TYR A 30 -2.59 -10.24 3.88
CA TYR A 30 -2.85 -8.81 3.74
C TYR A 30 -1.61 -8.03 3.27
N GLU A 31 -0.44 -8.33 3.82
CA GLU A 31 0.82 -7.73 3.40
C GLU A 31 1.10 -7.99 1.91
N TRP A 32 0.96 -9.23 1.45
CA TRP A 32 1.20 -9.59 0.05
C TRP A 32 0.20 -8.93 -0.89
N LEU A 33 -1.08 -8.98 -0.56
CA LEU A 33 -2.11 -8.29 -1.34
C LEU A 33 -1.84 -6.78 -1.45
N ASN A 34 -1.38 -6.14 -0.38
CA ASN A 34 -1.03 -4.72 -0.39
C ASN A 34 0.18 -4.38 -1.25
N ARG A 35 1.10 -5.33 -1.45
CA ARG A 35 2.24 -5.19 -2.39
C ARG A 35 1.84 -5.37 -3.85
N GLY A 36 0.63 -5.85 -4.11
CA GLY A 36 0.16 -6.21 -5.45
C GLY A 36 0.44 -7.67 -5.82
N ASP A 37 0.83 -8.51 -4.85
CA ASP A 37 1.03 -9.93 -5.08
C ASP A 37 -0.31 -10.65 -5.25
N VAL A 38 -0.29 -11.77 -5.97
CA VAL A 38 -1.45 -12.60 -6.26
C VAL A 38 -1.50 -13.76 -5.27
N ILE A 39 -2.63 -13.96 -4.61
CA ILE A 39 -2.84 -15.11 -3.72
C ILE A 39 -3.48 -16.25 -4.49
N ASN A 40 -2.69 -17.24 -4.87
CA ASN A 40 -3.19 -18.52 -5.37
C ASN A 40 -3.52 -19.42 -4.18
N LYS A 41 -4.77 -19.92 -4.10
CA LYS A 41 -5.22 -20.72 -2.95
C LYS A 41 -4.39 -21.98 -2.74
N LYS A 42 -4.06 -22.69 -3.82
CA LYS A 42 -3.30 -23.93 -3.75
C LYS A 42 -1.88 -23.68 -3.24
N GLU A 43 -1.19 -22.73 -3.84
CA GLU A 43 0.18 -22.38 -3.45
C GLU A 43 0.26 -21.87 -2.00
N PHE A 44 -0.68 -21.03 -1.60
CA PHE A 44 -0.77 -20.52 -0.24
C PHE A 44 -1.09 -21.62 0.77
N ALA A 45 -2.01 -22.55 0.42
CA ALA A 45 -2.34 -23.70 1.24
C ALA A 45 -1.13 -24.63 1.46
N GLU A 46 -0.39 -24.92 0.39
CA GLU A 46 0.84 -25.73 0.45
C GLU A 46 1.90 -25.06 1.32
N MET A 47 2.08 -23.76 1.17
CA MET A 47 3.09 -22.97 1.92
C MET A 47 2.84 -22.98 3.42
N PHE A 48 1.59 -22.84 3.84
CA PHE A 48 1.21 -22.77 5.26
C PHE A 48 0.72 -24.12 5.83
N GLY A 49 0.74 -25.18 5.04
CA GLY A 49 0.33 -26.53 5.48
C GLY A 49 -1.15 -26.61 5.90
N ILE A 50 -2.02 -25.88 5.22
CA ILE A 50 -3.46 -25.81 5.50
C ILE A 50 -4.28 -26.22 4.27
N SER A 51 -5.58 -26.40 4.43
CA SER A 51 -6.47 -26.69 3.32
C SER A 51 -6.82 -25.44 2.50
N GLU A 52 -7.10 -25.60 1.21
CA GLU A 52 -7.61 -24.51 0.36
C GLU A 52 -8.91 -23.91 0.92
N LYS A 53 -9.73 -24.73 1.62
CA LYS A 53 -10.92 -24.26 2.31
C LYS A 53 -10.60 -23.30 3.45
N SER A 54 -9.49 -23.53 4.15
CA SER A 54 -9.00 -22.61 5.18
C SER A 54 -8.50 -21.30 4.56
N VAL A 55 -7.79 -21.38 3.43
CA VAL A 55 -7.37 -20.19 2.67
C VAL A 55 -8.58 -19.37 2.23
N GLN A 56 -9.63 -20.04 1.74
CA GLN A 56 -10.86 -19.35 1.33
C GLN A 56 -11.50 -18.59 2.49
N ARG A 57 -11.54 -19.20 3.69
CA ARG A 57 -12.06 -18.53 4.89
C ARG A 57 -11.19 -17.33 5.30
N ASP A 58 -9.88 -17.47 5.21
CA ASP A 58 -8.95 -16.38 5.50
C ASP A 58 -9.16 -15.20 4.51
N ILE A 59 -9.43 -15.48 3.23
CA ILE A 59 -9.78 -14.47 2.22
C ILE A 59 -11.11 -13.77 2.57
N GLU A 60 -12.14 -14.52 2.98
CA GLU A 60 -13.43 -13.93 3.37
C GLU A 60 -13.31 -13.06 4.63
N ASP A 61 -12.48 -13.48 5.61
CA ASP A 61 -12.21 -12.68 6.80
C ASP A 61 -11.50 -11.37 6.43
N LEU A 62 -10.54 -11.39 5.50
CA LEU A 62 -9.90 -10.17 5.00
C LEU A 62 -10.86 -9.29 4.20
N ARG A 63 -11.76 -9.87 3.41
CA ARG A 63 -12.80 -9.11 2.71
C ARG A 63 -13.69 -8.36 3.70
N ALA A 64 -14.14 -9.05 4.75
CA ALA A 64 -14.96 -8.44 5.78
C ALA A 64 -14.21 -7.30 6.48
N TYR A 65 -12.94 -7.53 6.84
CA TYR A 65 -12.10 -6.50 7.46
C TYR A 65 -11.93 -5.27 6.57
N ILE A 66 -11.63 -5.47 5.28
CA ILE A 66 -11.46 -4.37 4.33
C ILE A 66 -12.77 -3.60 4.16
N ALA A 67 -13.90 -4.29 4.02
CA ALA A 67 -15.20 -3.65 3.87
C ALA A 67 -15.63 -2.81 5.09
N GLU A 68 -15.16 -3.17 6.29
CA GLU A 68 -15.49 -2.43 7.53
C GLU A 68 -14.53 -1.28 7.82
N ASN A 69 -13.28 -1.35 7.34
CA ASN A 69 -12.21 -0.45 7.78
C ASN A 69 -11.63 0.44 6.68
N VAL A 70 -12.03 0.22 5.44
CA VAL A 70 -11.61 1.07 4.31
C VAL A 70 -12.83 1.85 3.83
N ASP A 71 -12.71 3.17 3.83
CA ASP A 71 -13.80 4.07 3.46
C ASP A 71 -14.36 3.75 2.07
N ASP A 72 -15.69 3.64 2.01
CA ASP A 72 -16.57 3.56 0.83
C ASP A 72 -15.98 3.02 -0.49
N GLY A 73 -15.59 1.74 -0.49
CA GLY A 73 -15.28 1.04 -1.75
C GLY A 73 -13.87 1.27 -2.29
N ASP A 74 -12.99 1.92 -1.53
CA ASP A 74 -11.64 2.25 -1.96
C ASP A 74 -10.70 1.04 -2.13
N ALA A 75 -11.07 -0.11 -1.58
CA ALA A 75 -10.34 -1.35 -1.80
C ALA A 75 -11.24 -2.58 -1.66
N TYR A 76 -11.00 -3.60 -2.47
CA TYR A 76 -11.68 -4.89 -2.37
C TYR A 76 -10.82 -6.01 -2.95
N ILE A 77 -11.07 -7.24 -2.48
CA ILE A 77 -10.38 -8.43 -2.98
C ILE A 77 -11.26 -9.11 -4.02
N GLU A 78 -10.74 -9.32 -5.23
CA GLU A 78 -11.41 -10.10 -6.27
C GLU A 78 -10.53 -11.21 -6.82
N TYR A 79 -11.15 -12.16 -7.52
CA TYR A 79 -10.44 -13.23 -8.20
C TYR A 79 -10.13 -12.83 -9.64
N ASP A 80 -8.85 -12.73 -9.97
CA ASP A 80 -8.37 -12.44 -11.32
C ASP A 80 -8.19 -13.76 -12.10
N GLN A 81 -8.99 -13.95 -13.13
CA GLN A 81 -8.95 -15.15 -13.98
C GLN A 81 -7.63 -15.28 -14.75
N THR A 82 -7.05 -14.18 -15.16
CA THR A 82 -5.79 -14.15 -15.91
C THR A 82 -4.62 -14.54 -15.03
N LYS A 83 -4.57 -14.01 -13.82
CA LYS A 83 -3.53 -14.27 -12.83
C LYS A 83 -3.78 -15.56 -12.03
N LYS A 84 -4.97 -16.15 -12.16
CA LYS A 84 -5.41 -17.36 -11.45
C LYS A 84 -5.30 -17.27 -9.93
N GLY A 85 -5.70 -16.14 -9.38
CA GLY A 85 -5.61 -15.89 -7.95
C GLY A 85 -6.33 -14.63 -7.50
N TYR A 86 -6.34 -14.41 -6.21
CA TYR A 86 -6.95 -13.25 -5.59
C TYR A 86 -5.98 -12.07 -5.60
N VAL A 87 -6.49 -10.90 -5.91
CA VAL A 87 -5.78 -9.63 -5.95
C VAL A 87 -6.54 -8.59 -5.13
N LEU A 88 -5.81 -7.65 -4.54
CA LEU A 88 -6.39 -6.47 -3.92
C LEU A 88 -6.49 -5.37 -4.98
N ILE A 89 -7.71 -5.02 -5.33
CA ILE A 89 -7.98 -3.82 -6.12
C ILE A 89 -8.08 -2.66 -5.15
N LYS A 90 -7.29 -1.64 -5.38
CA LYS A 90 -7.42 -0.35 -4.71
C LYS A 90 -8.00 0.60 -5.73
N CYS A 91 -9.16 1.18 -5.43
CA CYS A 91 -9.58 2.39 -6.12
C CYS A 91 -8.50 3.42 -5.79
N GLU A 92 -7.76 3.86 -6.81
CA GLU A 92 -6.77 4.91 -6.62
C GLU A 92 -7.51 6.12 -6.06
N GLN A 93 -7.32 6.38 -4.76
CA GLN A 93 -7.52 7.74 -4.29
C GLN A 93 -6.56 8.55 -5.14
N GLU A 94 -7.07 9.46 -5.91
CA GLU A 94 -6.26 10.40 -6.67
C GLU A 94 -5.53 11.32 -5.68
N PHE A 95 -4.49 10.78 -5.07
CA PHE A 95 -3.56 11.60 -4.31
C PHE A 95 -2.91 12.58 -5.27
N LEU A 96 -2.66 13.79 -4.79
CA LEU A 96 -1.94 14.78 -5.57
C LEU A 96 -0.61 14.20 -6.06
N THR A 97 -0.33 14.35 -7.33
CA THR A 97 0.97 14.02 -7.91
C THR A 97 2.05 14.95 -7.36
N ASN A 98 3.31 14.56 -7.49
CA ASN A 98 4.42 15.41 -7.06
C ASN A 98 4.44 16.76 -7.78
N GLU A 99 4.06 16.79 -9.05
CA GLU A 99 3.94 17.99 -9.88
C GLU A 99 2.82 18.90 -9.39
N GLU A 100 1.69 18.34 -9.00
CA GLU A 100 0.56 19.09 -8.43
C GLU A 100 0.92 19.66 -7.06
N ILE A 101 1.57 18.89 -6.20
CA ILE A 101 2.06 19.38 -4.89
C ILE A 101 3.06 20.51 -5.06
N LEU A 102 4.00 20.39 -6.01
CA LEU A 102 4.98 21.44 -6.32
C LEU A 102 4.29 22.72 -6.83
N SER A 103 3.32 22.57 -7.72
CA SER A 103 2.55 23.68 -8.29
C SER A 103 1.74 24.42 -7.22
N ILE A 104 1.05 23.69 -6.34
CA ILE A 104 0.29 24.26 -5.22
C ILE A 104 1.24 24.96 -4.26
N THR A 105 2.40 24.38 -3.94
CA THR A 105 3.41 24.99 -3.07
C THR A 105 3.90 26.33 -3.63
N LYS A 106 4.17 26.40 -4.93
CA LYS A 106 4.54 27.64 -5.60
C LYS A 106 3.47 28.72 -5.47
N ILE A 107 2.21 28.38 -5.75
CA ILE A 107 1.09 29.30 -5.61
C ILE A 107 0.97 29.82 -4.17
N LEU A 108 1.13 28.94 -3.17
CA LEU A 108 1.07 29.30 -1.76
C LEU A 108 2.20 30.27 -1.37
N LEU A 109 3.43 30.04 -1.86
CA LEU A 109 4.59 30.91 -1.57
C LEU A 109 4.43 32.29 -2.21
N GLU A 110 3.83 32.37 -3.40
CA GLU A 110 3.57 33.64 -4.08
C GLU A 110 2.33 34.37 -3.53
N SER A 111 1.48 33.65 -2.77
CA SER A 111 0.25 34.21 -2.21
C SER A 111 0.56 35.18 -1.06
N ARG A 112 -0.07 36.35 -1.11
CA ARG A 112 -0.04 37.33 -0.02
C ARG A 112 -1.20 37.17 0.98
N SER A 113 -2.00 36.13 0.81
CA SER A 113 -3.22 35.90 1.61
C SER A 113 -2.95 35.24 2.95
N PHE A 114 -1.78 34.65 3.13
CA PHE A 114 -1.37 33.91 4.32
C PHE A 114 -0.13 34.53 4.96
N ASN A 115 -0.05 34.47 6.27
CA ASN A 115 1.21 34.79 6.97
C ASN A 115 2.22 33.62 6.85
N LYS A 116 3.47 33.86 7.26
CA LYS A 116 4.55 32.86 7.12
C LYS A 116 4.29 31.57 7.87
N ASP A 117 3.67 31.63 9.03
CA ASP A 117 3.43 30.46 9.88
C ASP A 117 2.29 29.59 9.28
N GLU A 118 1.26 30.23 8.74
CA GLU A 118 0.17 29.56 8.04
C GLU A 118 0.67 28.87 6.78
N ILE A 119 1.49 29.55 5.96
CA ILE A 119 2.09 28.96 4.75
C ILE A 119 2.97 27.76 5.13
N ASN A 120 3.86 27.89 6.11
CA ASN A 120 4.71 26.80 6.54
C ASN A 120 3.91 25.58 7.03
N THR A 121 2.82 25.82 7.75
CA THR A 121 1.94 24.78 8.23
C THR A 121 1.26 24.02 7.06
N LEU A 122 0.75 24.76 6.07
CA LEU A 122 0.12 24.18 4.87
C LEU A 122 1.12 23.39 4.02
N ILE A 123 2.31 23.96 3.79
CA ILE A 123 3.38 23.30 3.03
C ILE A 123 3.82 22.01 3.73
N ASN A 124 3.98 22.00 5.05
CA ASN A 124 4.34 20.80 5.79
C ASN A 124 3.28 19.70 5.67
N LYS A 125 1.99 20.04 5.65
CA LYS A 125 0.91 19.08 5.41
C LYS A 125 0.94 18.51 3.99
N LEU A 126 1.19 19.33 2.99
CA LEU A 126 1.37 18.89 1.60
C LEU A 126 2.60 17.99 1.46
N LEU A 127 3.72 18.36 2.07
CA LEU A 127 4.94 17.56 2.09
C LEU A 127 4.75 16.19 2.71
N PHE A 128 3.87 16.05 3.67
CA PHE A 128 3.58 14.75 4.28
C PHE A 128 3.02 13.74 3.26
N GLN A 129 2.28 14.22 2.26
CA GLN A 129 1.72 13.40 1.19
C GLN A 129 2.71 13.16 0.03
N ALA A 130 3.81 13.90 -0.02
CA ALA A 130 4.78 13.82 -1.11
C ALA A 130 5.78 12.67 -0.95
N THR A 131 6.29 12.18 -2.08
CA THR A 131 7.41 11.23 -2.07
C THR A 131 8.71 11.88 -1.57
N PRO A 132 9.71 11.10 -1.12
CA PRO A 132 11.00 11.65 -0.66
C PRO A 132 11.69 12.57 -1.67
N SER A 133 11.64 12.25 -2.97
CA SER A 133 12.22 13.06 -4.04
C SER A 133 11.50 14.40 -4.20
N ALA A 134 10.17 14.40 -4.15
CA ALA A 134 9.39 15.64 -4.21
C ALA A 134 9.62 16.52 -2.98
N LYS A 135 9.79 15.92 -1.79
CA LYS A 135 10.13 16.66 -0.57
C LYS A 135 11.43 17.42 -0.69
N MET A 136 12.44 16.84 -1.34
CA MET A 136 13.71 17.54 -1.60
C MET A 136 13.51 18.74 -2.52
N ASN A 137 12.85 18.55 -3.66
CA ASN A 137 12.59 19.62 -4.63
C ASN A 137 11.80 20.78 -4.03
N ILE A 138 10.81 20.49 -3.19
CA ILE A 138 9.99 21.51 -2.54
C ILE A 138 10.80 22.26 -1.48
N LYS A 139 11.66 21.58 -0.72
CA LYS A 139 12.55 22.24 0.25
C LYS A 139 13.53 23.20 -0.43
N ASP A 140 14.12 22.79 -1.54
CA ASP A 140 15.01 23.64 -2.33
C ASP A 140 14.27 24.87 -2.88
N LEU A 141 13.02 24.71 -3.33
CA LEU A 141 12.18 25.81 -3.76
C LEU A 141 11.93 26.82 -2.62
N ILE A 142 11.58 26.34 -1.43
CA ILE A 142 11.33 27.19 -0.25
C ILE A 142 12.59 27.96 0.16
N LEU A 143 13.77 27.36 0.05
CA LEU A 143 15.04 27.98 0.40
C LEU A 143 15.43 29.06 -0.61
N ASN A 144 15.09 28.90 -1.87
CA ASN A 144 15.44 29.85 -2.94
C ASN A 144 14.50 31.06 -3.02
N GLU A 145 13.32 31.01 -2.41
CA GLU A 145 12.34 32.10 -2.38
C GLU A 145 12.42 32.96 -1.07
N ARG A 146 13.37 32.68 -0.24
CA ARG A 146 13.71 33.49 0.94
C ARG A 146 14.85 34.45 0.66
#